data_15728682763525629d2a652b73d34e88
#
_entry.id   15728682763525629d2a652b73d34e88
#
_cell.length_a   1.000
_cell.length_b   1.000
_cell.length_c   1.000
_cell.angle_alpha   90.00
_cell.angle_beta   90.00
_cell.angle_gamma   90.00
#
_symmetry.space_group_name_H-M   'P 1'
#
loop_
_entity.id
_entity.type
_entity.pdbx_description
1 polymer ?
#
loop_
_entity_poly.entity_id
_entity_poly.type
_entity_poly.pdbx_seq_one_letter_code
_entity_poly.pdbx_strand_id
1 'polypeptide(L)' 'PNGDNCYILTETKTQNIFRQIEEIQPEIVIIDSIQTLHTDYIESAAGSISQIRETTAELIKFAKEFLLLRRLL' A
#
# COMPACT_ATOMS: atom_id res chain seq x y z
N PRO A 1 3.22 20.06 5.15
CA PRO A 1 2.55 20.19 3.85
C PRO A 1 1.20 20.86 4.02
N ASN A 2 0.75 21.52 3.01
CA ASN A 2 -0.60 22.07 3.02
C ASN A 2 -1.61 20.99 2.62
N GLY A 3 -2.91 21.29 2.82
CA GLY A 3 -3.96 20.31 2.56
C GLY A 3 -4.11 19.90 1.09
N ASP A 4 -3.61 20.71 0.17
CA ASP A 4 -3.73 20.43 -1.26
C ASP A 4 -2.85 19.26 -1.69
N ASN A 5 -1.81 18.94 -0.93
CA ASN A 5 -0.84 17.91 -1.26
C ASN A 5 -0.94 16.70 -0.33
N CYS A 6 -1.96 16.65 0.52
CA CYS A 6 -2.11 15.58 1.49
C CYS A 6 -3.42 14.85 1.25
N TYR A 7 -3.33 13.52 1.10
CA TYR A 7 -4.49 12.67 0.90
C TYR A 7 -4.58 11.67 2.04
N ILE A 8 -5.78 11.39 2.48
CA ILE A 8 -6.05 10.38 3.51
C ILE A 8 -6.90 9.28 2.88
N LEU A 9 -6.46 8.04 3.02
CA LEU A 9 -7.17 6.89 2.50
C LEU A 9 -7.48 5.94 3.65
N THR A 10 -8.76 5.60 3.81
CA THR A 10 -9.21 4.71 4.87
C THR A 10 -9.45 3.30 4.34
N GLU A 11 -8.54 2.82 3.53
CA GLU A 11 -8.64 1.50 2.91
C GLU A 11 -7.73 0.52 3.63
N THR A 12 -8.14 -0.75 3.72
CA THR A 12 -7.37 -1.79 4.39
C THR A 12 -6.97 -2.94 3.46
N LYS A 13 -7.61 -3.07 2.31
CA LYS A 13 -7.25 -4.11 1.34
C LYS A 13 -6.12 -3.60 0.45
N THR A 14 -5.01 -4.37 0.39
CA THR A 14 -3.82 -3.95 -0.34
C THR A 14 -4.08 -3.68 -1.82
N GLN A 15 -4.91 -4.49 -2.46
CA GLN A 15 -5.25 -4.31 -3.87
C GLN A 15 -5.86 -2.93 -4.14
N ASN A 16 -6.74 -2.49 -3.25
CA ASN A 16 -7.38 -1.19 -3.39
C ASN A 16 -6.41 -0.04 -3.10
N ILE A 17 -5.53 -0.25 -2.11
CA ILE A 17 -4.51 0.75 -1.78
C ILE A 17 -3.58 0.97 -2.97
N PHE A 18 -3.10 -0.09 -3.60
CA PHE A 18 -2.20 0.01 -4.75
C PHE A 18 -2.86 0.73 -5.92
N ARG A 19 -4.14 0.46 -6.16
CA ARG A 19 -4.88 1.16 -7.21
C ARG A 19 -4.94 2.66 -6.95
N GLN A 20 -5.19 3.06 -5.72
CA GLN A 20 -5.24 4.47 -5.35
C GLN A 20 -3.87 5.14 -5.49
N ILE A 21 -2.81 4.45 -5.12
CA ILE A 21 -1.45 4.99 -5.27
C ILE A 21 -1.13 5.21 -6.74
N GLU A 22 -1.51 4.28 -7.60
CA GLU A 22 -1.28 4.42 -9.04
C GLU A 22 -2.04 5.61 -9.63
N GLU A 23 -3.24 5.88 -9.15
CA GLU A 23 -4.04 7.02 -9.61
C GLU A 23 -3.48 8.36 -9.14
N ILE A 24 -3.10 8.44 -7.88
CA ILE A 24 -2.67 9.69 -7.25
C ILE A 24 -1.20 9.98 -7.51
N GLN A 25 -0.39 8.94 -7.62
CA GLN A 25 1.07 9.03 -7.81
C GLN A 25 1.74 9.91 -6.76
N PRO A 26 1.58 9.58 -5.48
CA PRO A 26 2.17 10.39 -4.41
C PRO A 26 3.67 10.22 -4.36
N GLU A 27 4.37 11.21 -3.81
CA GLU A 27 5.80 11.12 -3.59
C GLU A 27 6.15 10.26 -2.38
N ILE A 28 5.31 10.31 -1.36
CA ILE A 28 5.52 9.58 -0.10
C ILE A 28 4.21 8.92 0.30
N VAL A 29 4.28 7.66 0.72
CA VAL A 29 3.15 6.93 1.27
C VAL A 29 3.49 6.50 2.69
N ILE A 30 2.62 6.86 3.63
CA ILE A 30 2.76 6.47 5.03
C ILE A 30 1.59 5.56 5.38
N ILE A 31 1.88 4.40 5.93
CA ILE A 31 0.87 3.42 6.32
C ILE A 31 0.83 3.31 7.83
N ASP A 32 -0.33 3.59 8.40
CA ASP A 32 -0.60 3.45 9.82
C ASP A 32 -1.91 2.70 9.98
N SER A 33 -1.89 1.42 10.29
CA SER A 33 -0.69 0.62 10.49
C SER A 33 -0.82 -0.67 9.70
N ILE A 34 0.31 -1.33 9.48
CA ILE A 34 0.35 -2.55 8.68
C ILE A 34 -0.50 -3.68 9.27
N GLN A 35 -0.76 -3.64 10.57
CA GLN A 35 -1.58 -4.64 11.25
C GLN A 35 -3.04 -4.61 10.80
N THR A 36 -3.51 -3.51 10.25
CA THR A 36 -4.90 -3.39 9.79
C THR A 36 -5.05 -3.80 8.33
N LEU A 37 -3.96 -4.02 7.63
CA LEU A 37 -4.00 -4.38 6.21
C LEU A 37 -4.30 -5.86 6.03
N HIS A 38 -4.88 -6.19 4.91
CA HIS A 38 -5.08 -7.57 4.50
C HIS A 38 -5.00 -7.69 2.98
N THR A 39 -4.71 -8.90 2.52
CA THR A 39 -4.69 -9.22 1.11
C THR A 39 -5.63 -10.41 0.87
N ASP A 40 -6.23 -10.44 -0.33
CA ASP A 40 -7.10 -11.54 -0.72
C ASP A 40 -6.33 -12.79 -1.13
N TYR A 41 -5.01 -12.72 -1.24
CA TYR A 41 -4.20 -13.85 -1.67
C TYR A 41 -4.09 -14.95 -0.62
N ILE A 42 -4.37 -14.64 0.64
CA ILE A 42 -4.35 -15.64 1.71
C ILE A 42 -5.61 -15.49 2.56
N GLU A 43 -6.04 -16.61 3.16
CA GLU A 43 -7.26 -16.68 3.94
C GLU A 43 -6.97 -16.60 5.44
N SER A 44 -6.51 -15.47 5.90
CA SER A 44 -6.31 -15.28 7.33
C SER A 44 -6.77 -13.88 7.72
N ALA A 45 -7.01 -13.70 9.00
CA ALA A 45 -7.51 -12.43 9.50
C ALA A 45 -6.44 -11.34 9.45
N ALA A 46 -6.87 -10.10 9.27
CA ALA A 46 -5.98 -8.96 9.40
C ALA A 46 -5.31 -8.99 10.77
N GLY A 47 -4.02 -8.64 10.81
CA GLY A 47 -3.24 -8.66 12.04
C GLY A 47 -2.60 -10.00 12.35
N SER A 48 -2.97 -11.09 11.66
CA SER A 48 -2.29 -12.37 11.82
C SER A 48 -0.87 -12.27 11.27
N ILE A 49 0.00 -13.16 11.73
CA ILE A 49 1.40 -13.16 11.28
C ILE A 49 1.49 -13.39 9.76
N SER A 50 0.66 -14.30 9.23
CA SER A 50 0.68 -14.56 7.79
C SER A 50 0.20 -13.37 6.99
N GLN A 51 -0.81 -12.65 7.44
CA GLN A 51 -1.27 -11.43 6.78
C GLN A 51 -0.21 -10.33 6.84
N ILE A 52 0.43 -10.15 8.00
CA ILE A 52 1.47 -9.13 8.14
C ILE A 52 2.63 -9.42 7.20
N ARG A 53 3.06 -10.67 7.12
CA ARG A 53 4.15 -11.07 6.23
C ARG A 53 3.79 -10.84 4.76
N GLU A 54 2.59 -11.27 4.37
CA GLU A 54 2.18 -11.16 2.97
C GLU A 54 1.97 -9.71 2.56
N THR A 55 1.29 -8.92 3.38
CA THR A 55 1.07 -7.51 3.06
C THR A 55 2.38 -6.73 3.04
N THR A 56 3.31 -7.06 3.94
CA THR A 56 4.63 -6.43 3.93
C THR A 56 5.38 -6.76 2.64
N ALA A 57 5.37 -8.02 2.22
CA ALA A 57 6.02 -8.44 0.98
C ALA A 57 5.41 -7.74 -0.23
N GLU A 58 4.07 -7.63 -0.27
CA GLU A 58 3.38 -6.93 -1.35
C GLU A 58 3.76 -5.45 -1.40
N LEU A 59 3.84 -4.80 -0.24
CA LEU A 59 4.21 -3.39 -0.17
C LEU A 59 5.63 -3.15 -0.68
N ILE A 60 6.56 -4.01 -0.29
CA ILE A 60 7.95 -3.89 -0.73
C ILE A 60 8.04 -4.08 -2.25
N LYS A 61 7.37 -5.10 -2.77
CA LYS A 61 7.36 -5.38 -4.20
C LYS A 61 6.74 -4.22 -4.97
N PHE A 62 5.60 -3.72 -4.50
CA PHE A 62 4.91 -2.61 -5.15
C PHE A 62 5.78 -1.36 -5.16
N ALA A 63 6.44 -1.05 -4.05
CA ALA A 63 7.30 0.13 -3.96
C ALA A 63 8.44 0.06 -4.97
N LYS A 64 9.05 -1.10 -5.13
CA LYS A 64 10.13 -1.29 -6.09
C LYS A 64 9.64 -1.13 -7.53
N GLU A 65 8.53 -1.75 -7.87
CA GLU A 65 7.96 -1.70 -9.21
C GLU A 65 7.49 -0.28 -9.55
N PHE A 66 6.85 0.38 -8.61
CA PHE A 66 6.36 1.74 -8.80
C PHE A 66 7.52 2.72 -9.02
N LEU A 67 8.58 2.60 -8.24
CA LEU A 67 9.77 3.44 -8.39
C LEU A 67 10.44 3.20 -9.74
N LEU A 68 10.56 1.94 -10.15
CA LEU A 68 11.17 1.59 -11.43
C LEU A 68 10.36 2.18 -12.59
N LEU A 69 9.04 2.06 -12.53
CA LEU A 69 8.17 2.61 -13.56
C LEU A 69 8.33 4.12 -13.70
N ARG A 70 8.41 4.82 -12.58
CA ARG A 70 8.58 6.26 -12.58
C ARG A 70 9.92 6.69 -13.20
N ARG A 71 10.95 5.88 -13.07
CA ARG A 71 12.25 6.16 -13.68
C ARG A 71 12.21 5.98 -15.20
N LEU A 72 11.33 5.11 -15.69
CA LEU A 72 11.21 4.87 -17.13
C LEU A 72 10.35 5.94 -17.80
N LEU A 73 9.50 6.60 -17.06
CA LEU A 73 8.63 7.64 -17.57
C LEU A 73 9.27 9.02 -17.43
#